data_f8d2ffc3141bef0022cd6d55fd5aaa2f
#
_entry.id   f8d2ffc3141bef0022cd6d55fd5aaa2f
#
_cell.length_a   1.000
_cell.length_b   1.000
_cell.length_c   1.000
_cell.angle_alpha   90.00
_cell.angle_beta   90.00
_cell.angle_gamma   90.00
#
_symmetry.space_group_name_H-M   'P 1'
#
loop_
_entity.id
_entity.type
_entity.pdbx_description
1 polymer ?
#
loop_
_entity_poly.entity_id
_entity_poly.type
_entity_poly.pdbx_seq_one_letter_code
_entity_poly.pdbx_strand_id
1 'polypeptide(L)'
;MVQEIKIRCKNNKKTLQLPIGSTLWDAYHALNLQMPYGPVSAKVNNKVEGLHYRFYNDKDVEFLDVTSSSGMRTYTRSLFFVLVKAVKDLFPGCVLRIETPVSRGYYCDLRIGRPIEEDDVTAIWRRMREIVDADIPFHRIQSPTEDAIEMFRRQGMTSKVRLLESYGAIYTHYYQLDQTVDYFYGSLLTSTGGLKVFDVMKYYDAVSYTHLTLPTNRE
;
A
#
# COMPACT_ATOMS: atom_id res chain seq x y z
N MET A 1 -4.50 -27.99 23.68
CA MET A 1 -4.13 -28.31 22.28
C MET A 1 -4.34 -27.02 21.47
N VAL A 2 -3.34 -26.56 20.73
CA VAL A 2 -3.48 -25.42 19.82
C VAL A 2 -4.30 -25.93 18.63
N GLN A 3 -5.41 -25.28 18.32
CA GLN A 3 -6.25 -25.66 17.18
C GLN A 3 -5.53 -25.27 15.90
N GLU A 4 -5.37 -26.20 14.98
CA GLU A 4 -4.68 -26.03 13.70
C GLU A 4 -5.67 -25.92 12.54
N ILE A 5 -5.27 -25.21 11.49
CA ILE A 5 -6.00 -25.03 10.24
C ILE A 5 -5.14 -25.47 9.06
N LYS A 6 -5.78 -25.87 7.97
CA LYS A 6 -5.12 -26.30 6.73
C LYS A 6 -5.09 -25.14 5.74
N ILE A 7 -3.89 -24.83 5.26
CA ILE A 7 -3.67 -23.85 4.20
C ILE A 7 -3.14 -24.57 2.97
N ARG A 8 -3.89 -24.53 1.87
CA ARG A 8 -3.49 -25.08 0.58
C ARG A 8 -2.89 -23.98 -0.30
N CYS A 9 -1.60 -24.04 -0.57
CA CYS A 9 -0.90 -23.08 -1.40
C CYS A 9 -0.95 -23.49 -2.87
N LYS A 10 -1.49 -22.60 -3.72
CA LYS A 10 -1.59 -22.84 -5.17
C LYS A 10 -0.27 -22.67 -5.89
N ASN A 11 0.66 -21.85 -5.38
CA ASN A 11 1.94 -21.59 -6.02
C ASN A 11 2.83 -22.84 -6.13
N ASN A 12 2.88 -23.65 -5.06
CA ASN A 12 3.72 -24.86 -5.01
C ASN A 12 2.91 -26.16 -4.82
N LYS A 13 1.57 -26.09 -4.79
CA LYS A 13 0.63 -27.19 -4.57
C LYS A 13 0.79 -27.92 -3.22
N LYS A 14 1.47 -27.31 -2.26
CA LYS A 14 1.65 -27.88 -0.91
C LYS A 14 0.47 -27.48 0.00
N THR A 15 0.22 -28.36 0.98
CA THR A 15 -0.69 -28.09 2.08
C THR A 15 0.14 -27.97 3.36
N LEU A 16 -0.19 -26.99 4.18
CA LEU A 16 0.48 -26.66 5.43
C LEU A 16 -0.55 -26.64 6.55
N GLN A 17 -0.18 -27.10 7.74
CA GLN A 17 -0.95 -26.91 8.98
C GLN A 17 -0.32 -25.77 9.78
N LEU A 18 -1.15 -24.83 10.22
CA LEU A 18 -0.75 -23.69 11.02
C LEU A 18 -1.71 -23.48 12.20
N PRO A 19 -1.23 -22.91 13.30
CA PRO A 19 -2.11 -22.47 14.38
C PRO A 19 -3.16 -21.46 13.90
N ILE A 20 -4.36 -21.53 14.45
CA ILE A 20 -5.38 -20.49 14.24
C ILE A 20 -4.81 -19.11 14.62
N GLY A 21 -5.10 -18.09 13.80
CA GLY A 21 -4.61 -16.73 13.98
C GLY A 21 -3.26 -16.45 13.31
N SER A 22 -2.58 -17.45 12.74
CA SER A 22 -1.41 -17.25 11.88
C SER A 22 -1.73 -16.34 10.70
N THR A 23 -0.73 -15.58 10.24
CA THR A 23 -0.90 -14.64 9.13
C THR A 23 -0.52 -15.28 7.78
N LEU A 24 -0.88 -14.59 6.68
CA LEU A 24 -0.35 -14.92 5.35
C LEU A 24 1.19 -14.85 5.30
N TRP A 25 1.78 -13.90 6.04
CA TRP A 25 3.22 -13.77 6.16
C TRP A 25 3.86 -15.00 6.82
N ASP A 26 3.27 -15.50 7.91
CA ASP A 26 3.71 -16.74 8.58
C ASP A 26 3.62 -17.94 7.63
N ALA A 27 2.50 -18.05 6.88
CA ALA A 27 2.30 -19.10 5.90
C ALA A 27 3.34 -19.05 4.77
N TYR A 28 3.69 -17.86 4.28
CA TYR A 28 4.71 -17.67 3.23
C TYR A 28 6.07 -18.23 3.68
N HIS A 29 6.50 -17.86 4.88
CA HIS A 29 7.77 -18.33 5.44
C HIS A 29 7.77 -19.84 5.73
N ALA A 30 6.70 -20.36 6.33
CA ALA A 30 6.59 -21.79 6.62
C ALA A 30 6.55 -22.66 5.35
N LEU A 31 6.03 -22.14 4.24
CA LEU A 31 6.06 -22.80 2.93
C LEU A 31 7.43 -22.74 2.25
N ASN A 32 8.34 -21.93 2.76
CA ASN A 32 9.65 -21.62 2.14
C ASN A 32 9.50 -21.30 0.65
N LEU A 33 8.51 -20.46 0.32
CA LEU A 33 8.18 -20.12 -1.05
C LEU A 33 9.21 -19.14 -1.60
N GLN A 34 9.79 -19.46 -2.76
CA GLN A 34 10.72 -18.56 -3.44
C GLN A 34 9.96 -17.79 -4.53
N MET A 35 9.95 -16.46 -4.41
CA MET A 35 9.37 -15.55 -5.40
C MET A 35 10.41 -14.49 -5.76
N PRO A 36 10.66 -14.22 -7.05
CA PRO A 36 11.75 -13.33 -7.49
C PRO A 36 11.69 -11.93 -6.89
N TYR A 37 10.47 -11.41 -6.68
CA TYR A 37 10.24 -10.07 -6.15
C TYR A 37 9.63 -10.08 -4.74
N GLY A 38 9.55 -11.24 -4.09
CA GLY A 38 8.85 -11.42 -2.82
C GLY A 38 7.33 -11.28 -2.93
N PRO A 39 6.58 -11.69 -1.90
CA PRO A 39 5.14 -11.55 -1.88
C PRO A 39 4.75 -10.10 -1.54
N VAL A 40 3.76 -9.54 -2.24
CA VAL A 40 3.17 -8.24 -1.92
C VAL A 40 1.74 -8.34 -1.40
N SER A 41 1.05 -9.43 -1.74
CA SER A 41 -0.30 -9.77 -1.30
C SER A 41 -0.58 -11.25 -1.58
N ALA A 42 -1.77 -11.73 -1.23
CA ALA A 42 -2.20 -13.07 -1.65
C ALA A 42 -3.70 -13.08 -1.96
N LYS A 43 -4.13 -14.01 -2.81
CA LYS A 43 -5.55 -14.36 -2.92
C LYS A 43 -5.87 -15.42 -1.87
N VAL A 44 -6.85 -15.14 -1.02
CA VAL A 44 -7.43 -16.07 -0.06
C VAL A 44 -8.82 -16.40 -0.56
N ASN A 45 -9.06 -17.65 -0.97
CA ASN A 45 -10.29 -18.06 -1.64
C ASN A 45 -10.71 -17.08 -2.76
N ASN A 46 -9.76 -16.70 -3.61
CA ASN A 46 -9.89 -15.76 -4.74
C ASN A 46 -10.08 -14.26 -4.37
N LYS A 47 -10.16 -13.88 -3.09
CA LYS A 47 -10.17 -12.49 -2.65
C LYS A 47 -8.75 -12.02 -2.32
N VAL A 48 -8.35 -10.87 -2.85
CA VAL A 48 -7.00 -10.30 -2.58
C VAL A 48 -6.96 -9.72 -1.17
N GLU A 49 -6.02 -10.21 -0.37
CA GLU A 49 -5.78 -9.80 1.01
C GLU A 49 -4.31 -9.39 1.20
N GLY A 50 -4.06 -8.50 2.15
CA GLY A 50 -2.71 -8.13 2.56
C GLY A 50 -2.04 -9.22 3.39
N LEU A 51 -0.71 -9.23 3.44
CA LEU A 51 0.05 -10.31 4.08
C LEU A 51 -0.14 -10.41 5.60
N HIS A 52 -0.73 -9.40 6.23
CA HIS A 52 -1.14 -9.42 7.65
C HIS A 52 -2.53 -10.07 7.88
N TYR A 53 -3.22 -10.54 6.82
CA TYR A 53 -4.48 -11.28 6.96
C TYR A 53 -4.27 -12.51 7.84
N ARG A 54 -5.18 -12.71 8.83
CA ARG A 54 -5.14 -13.82 9.77
C ARG A 54 -6.11 -14.93 9.38
N PHE A 55 -5.67 -16.16 9.50
CA PHE A 55 -6.47 -17.34 9.24
C PHE A 55 -7.22 -17.80 10.48
N TYR A 56 -8.52 -18.06 10.33
CA TYR A 56 -9.37 -18.63 11.37
C TYR A 56 -10.04 -19.94 10.94
N ASN A 57 -9.85 -20.36 9.70
CA ASN A 57 -10.35 -21.62 9.12
C ASN A 57 -9.52 -21.98 7.88
N ASP A 58 -9.76 -23.19 7.35
CA ASP A 58 -9.07 -23.71 6.16
C ASP A 58 -9.24 -22.78 4.96
N LYS A 59 -8.16 -22.54 4.22
CA LYS A 59 -8.12 -21.64 3.08
C LYS A 59 -7.24 -22.14 1.94
N ASP A 60 -7.66 -21.76 0.72
CA ASP A 60 -6.80 -21.77 -0.46
C ASP A 60 -6.09 -20.43 -0.58
N VAL A 61 -4.78 -20.48 -0.81
CA VAL A 61 -3.93 -19.29 -0.89
C VAL A 61 -3.11 -19.31 -2.16
N GLU A 62 -3.04 -18.18 -2.83
CA GLU A 62 -2.15 -17.90 -3.96
C GLU A 62 -1.39 -16.60 -3.67
N PHE A 63 -0.08 -16.70 -3.38
CA PHE A 63 0.76 -15.53 -3.18
C PHE A 63 1.01 -14.79 -4.49
N LEU A 64 1.00 -13.48 -4.43
CA LEU A 64 1.12 -12.57 -5.56
C LEU A 64 2.32 -11.65 -5.33
N ASP A 65 3.15 -11.52 -6.35
CA ASP A 65 4.21 -10.50 -6.44
C ASP A 65 3.80 -9.35 -7.36
N VAL A 66 4.71 -8.44 -7.62
CA VAL A 66 4.50 -7.26 -8.48
C VAL A 66 4.30 -7.58 -9.95
N THR A 67 4.56 -8.81 -10.41
CA THR A 67 4.32 -9.22 -11.80
C THR A 67 2.83 -9.43 -12.09
N SER A 68 2.05 -9.73 -11.05
CA SER A 68 0.59 -9.84 -11.17
C SER A 68 -0.07 -8.45 -11.11
N SER A 69 -1.14 -8.26 -11.88
CA SER A 69 -1.89 -6.98 -11.87
C SER A 69 -2.44 -6.60 -10.48
N SER A 70 -2.78 -7.58 -9.65
CA SER A 70 -3.27 -7.34 -8.28
C SER A 70 -2.14 -7.00 -7.33
N GLY A 71 -0.99 -7.66 -7.45
CA GLY A 71 0.22 -7.33 -6.69
C GLY A 71 0.74 -5.95 -7.06
N MET A 72 0.75 -5.61 -8.36
CA MET A 72 1.13 -4.29 -8.84
C MET A 72 0.23 -3.20 -8.24
N ARG A 73 -1.09 -3.41 -8.18
CA ARG A 73 -2.00 -2.44 -7.53
C ARG A 73 -1.72 -2.28 -6.02
N THR A 74 -1.34 -3.35 -5.33
CA THR A 74 -0.95 -3.28 -3.91
C THR A 74 0.34 -2.48 -3.75
N TYR A 75 1.35 -2.73 -4.58
CA TYR A 75 2.60 -1.98 -4.61
C TYR A 75 2.37 -0.49 -4.88
N THR A 76 1.63 -0.15 -5.94
CA THR A 76 1.33 1.22 -6.33
C THR A 76 0.60 2.00 -5.22
N ARG A 77 -0.41 1.39 -4.58
CA ARG A 77 -1.11 2.04 -3.45
C ARG A 77 -0.17 2.31 -2.27
N SER A 78 0.70 1.36 -1.95
CA SER A 78 1.69 1.54 -0.87
C SER A 78 2.65 2.68 -1.17
N LEU A 79 3.07 2.78 -2.42
CA LEU A 79 3.95 3.85 -2.87
C LEU A 79 3.26 5.22 -2.86
N PHE A 80 1.96 5.28 -3.19
CA PHE A 80 1.18 6.51 -3.00
C PHE A 80 1.15 6.96 -1.55
N PHE A 81 1.06 6.04 -0.60
CA PHE A 81 1.07 6.42 0.79
C PHE A 81 2.44 6.97 1.25
N VAL A 82 3.53 6.40 0.74
CA VAL A 82 4.88 6.95 0.95
C VAL A 82 5.01 8.34 0.34
N LEU A 83 4.48 8.57 -0.86
CA LEU A 83 4.45 9.90 -1.48
C LEU A 83 3.63 10.90 -0.65
N VAL A 84 2.44 10.52 -0.20
CA VAL A 84 1.59 11.37 0.67
C VAL A 84 2.35 11.76 1.94
N LYS A 85 3.02 10.80 2.59
CA LYS A 85 3.83 11.07 3.78
C LYS A 85 5.00 12.01 3.46
N ALA A 86 5.77 11.72 2.43
CA ALA A 86 6.94 12.53 2.05
C ALA A 86 6.57 13.98 1.77
N VAL A 87 5.47 14.19 1.02
CA VAL A 87 4.98 15.53 0.68
C VAL A 87 4.46 16.26 1.93
N LYS A 88 3.73 15.59 2.82
CA LYS A 88 3.26 16.20 4.09
C LYS A 88 4.42 16.56 5.03
N ASP A 89 5.47 15.73 5.06
CA ASP A 89 6.66 15.98 5.90
C ASP A 89 7.43 17.23 5.41
N LEU A 90 7.52 17.43 4.08
CA LEU A 90 8.28 18.54 3.47
C LEU A 90 7.47 19.82 3.33
N PHE A 91 6.17 19.71 3.07
CA PHE A 91 5.29 20.82 2.74
C PHE A 91 4.03 20.81 3.61
N PRO A 92 4.10 21.19 4.89
CA PRO A 92 2.93 21.26 5.74
C PRO A 92 1.83 22.15 5.13
N GLY A 93 0.60 21.66 5.13
CA GLY A 93 -0.55 22.38 4.53
C GLY A 93 -0.69 22.24 3.01
N CYS A 94 0.16 21.45 2.35
CA CYS A 94 0.04 21.15 0.93
C CYS A 94 -1.26 20.41 0.59
N VAL A 95 -1.66 20.51 -0.68
CA VAL A 95 -2.74 19.70 -1.27
C VAL A 95 -2.12 18.79 -2.32
N LEU A 96 -2.20 17.48 -2.10
CA LEU A 96 -1.77 16.46 -3.06
C LEU A 96 -3.01 15.71 -3.57
N ARG A 97 -3.17 15.65 -4.89
CA ARG A 97 -4.16 14.83 -5.57
C ARG A 97 -3.46 13.88 -6.51
N ILE A 98 -3.71 12.60 -6.34
CA ILE A 98 -3.26 11.56 -7.25
C ILE A 98 -4.38 11.37 -8.26
N GLU A 99 -4.11 11.68 -9.52
CA GLU A 99 -5.12 11.74 -10.56
C GLU A 99 -5.03 10.53 -11.50
N THR A 100 -4.87 10.77 -12.78
CA THR A 100 -4.95 9.75 -13.81
C THR A 100 -3.61 9.06 -14.06
N PRO A 101 -3.62 7.78 -14.42
CA PRO A 101 -2.43 7.13 -14.94
C PRO A 101 -2.00 7.81 -16.25
N VAL A 102 -0.70 8.15 -16.35
CA VAL A 102 -0.09 8.71 -17.56
C VAL A 102 1.06 7.81 -17.97
N SER A 103 0.96 7.21 -19.16
CA SER A 103 1.97 6.27 -19.65
C SER A 103 2.16 5.09 -18.68
N ARG A 104 3.30 5.02 -18.00
CA ARG A 104 3.61 3.97 -17.00
C ARG A 104 3.65 4.50 -15.57
N GLY A 105 3.19 5.72 -15.32
CA GLY A 105 3.16 6.39 -14.01
C GLY A 105 1.81 6.99 -13.70
N TYR A 106 1.80 7.93 -12.76
CA TYR A 106 0.60 8.65 -12.36
C TYR A 106 0.90 10.15 -12.28
N TYR A 107 -0.03 10.92 -12.78
CA TYR A 107 -0.01 12.37 -12.62
C TYR A 107 -0.49 12.73 -11.21
N CYS A 108 0.29 13.59 -10.53
CA CYS A 108 -0.02 14.07 -9.19
C CYS A 108 -0.04 15.60 -9.18
N ASP A 109 -1.21 16.19 -8.91
CA ASP A 109 -1.36 17.64 -8.70
C ASP A 109 -0.93 17.97 -7.26
N LEU A 110 0.23 18.59 -7.13
CA LEU A 110 0.78 19.03 -5.84
C LEU A 110 0.76 20.56 -5.78
N ARG A 111 0.06 21.10 -4.78
CA ARG A 111 -0.05 22.53 -4.52
C ARG A 111 0.56 22.87 -3.17
N ILE A 112 1.64 23.66 -3.21
CA ILE A 112 2.38 24.12 -2.03
C ILE A 112 2.35 25.66 -1.86
N GLY A 113 1.43 26.34 -2.58
CA GLY A 113 1.30 27.79 -2.53
C GLY A 113 2.24 28.57 -3.49
N ARG A 114 3.11 27.86 -4.20
CA ARG A 114 3.99 28.38 -5.27
C ARG A 114 4.18 27.30 -6.35
N PRO A 115 4.72 27.64 -7.53
CA PRO A 115 5.12 26.64 -8.52
C PRO A 115 6.13 25.63 -7.95
N ILE A 116 6.05 24.39 -8.42
CA ILE A 116 6.99 23.32 -8.06
C ILE A 116 8.28 23.48 -8.88
N GLU A 117 9.42 23.42 -8.20
CA GLU A 117 10.75 23.48 -8.79
C GLU A 117 11.40 22.08 -8.82
N GLU A 118 12.50 21.93 -9.59
CA GLU A 118 13.24 20.66 -9.67
C GLU A 118 13.83 20.24 -8.31
N ASP A 119 14.23 21.22 -7.50
CA ASP A 119 14.75 20.97 -6.16
C ASP A 119 13.67 20.37 -5.22
N ASP A 120 12.40 20.81 -5.38
CA ASP A 120 11.27 20.23 -4.63
C ASP A 120 11.08 18.76 -5.00
N VAL A 121 11.14 18.44 -6.29
CA VAL A 121 11.00 17.06 -6.79
C VAL A 121 12.14 16.19 -6.27
N THR A 122 13.35 16.69 -6.28
CA THR A 122 14.52 16.01 -5.73
C THR A 122 14.37 15.79 -4.23
N ALA A 123 13.87 16.78 -3.49
CA ALA A 123 13.61 16.66 -2.05
C ALA A 123 12.54 15.60 -1.76
N ILE A 124 11.43 15.58 -2.53
CA ILE A 124 10.36 14.56 -2.42
C ILE A 124 10.94 13.17 -2.66
N TRP A 125 11.68 12.99 -3.75
CA TRP A 125 12.31 11.71 -4.08
C TRP A 125 13.24 11.23 -2.96
N ARG A 126 14.10 12.11 -2.44
CA ARG A 126 15.02 11.79 -1.33
C ARG A 126 14.24 11.40 -0.08
N ARG A 127 13.19 12.16 0.28
CA ARG A 127 12.37 11.86 1.45
C ARG A 127 11.64 10.52 1.31
N MET A 128 11.13 10.20 0.13
CA MET A 128 10.53 8.89 -0.14
C MET A 128 11.56 7.77 0.06
N ARG A 129 12.81 7.94 -0.39
CA ARG A 129 13.88 6.96 -0.18
C ARG A 129 14.18 6.77 1.30
N GLU A 130 14.29 7.84 2.07
CA GLU A 130 14.48 7.76 3.53
C GLU A 130 13.37 6.96 4.21
N ILE A 131 12.10 7.20 3.83
CA ILE A 131 10.95 6.47 4.37
C ILE A 131 11.02 4.98 4.00
N VAL A 132 11.42 4.67 2.77
CA VAL A 132 11.55 3.28 2.30
C VAL A 132 12.70 2.57 3.02
N ASP A 133 13.84 3.22 3.16
CA ASP A 133 15.03 2.65 3.81
C ASP A 133 14.83 2.46 5.33
N ALA A 134 13.96 3.26 5.95
CA ALA A 134 13.57 3.11 7.35
C ALA A 134 12.63 1.90 7.60
N ASP A 135 12.14 1.25 6.56
CA ASP A 135 11.27 0.06 6.61
C ASP A 135 10.09 0.18 7.59
N ILE A 136 9.37 1.30 7.51
CA ILE A 136 8.26 1.63 8.42
C ILE A 136 7.05 0.74 8.12
N PRO A 137 6.41 0.11 9.14
CA PRO A 137 5.23 -0.72 8.92
C PRO A 137 4.00 0.10 8.52
N PHE A 138 3.19 -0.45 7.60
CA PHE A 138 1.85 0.05 7.30
C PHE A 138 0.85 -0.57 8.27
N HIS A 139 0.30 0.23 9.19
CA HIS A 139 -0.71 -0.23 10.12
C HIS A 139 -2.11 -0.07 9.52
N ARG A 140 -2.83 -1.19 9.35
CA ARG A 140 -4.25 -1.18 9.00
C ARG A 140 -5.07 -1.09 10.27
N ILE A 141 -5.87 -0.03 10.38
CA ILE A 141 -6.69 0.27 11.56
C ILE A 141 -8.16 0.08 11.17
N GLN A 142 -8.91 -0.62 12.00
CA GLN A 142 -10.37 -0.69 11.92
C GLN A 142 -10.94 0.18 13.03
N SER A 143 -11.88 1.06 12.68
CA SER A 143 -12.59 1.89 13.66
C SER A 143 -14.07 2.05 13.27
N PRO A 144 -14.93 2.48 14.21
CA PRO A 144 -16.24 2.99 13.86
C PRO A 144 -16.11 4.07 12.78
N THR A 145 -17.01 4.05 11.79
CA THR A 145 -16.90 4.99 10.66
C THR A 145 -17.04 6.43 11.10
N GLU A 146 -17.86 6.71 12.10
CA GLU A 146 -18.03 8.06 12.67
C GLU A 146 -16.73 8.62 13.25
N ASP A 147 -15.97 7.79 13.99
CA ASP A 147 -14.68 8.18 14.57
C ASP A 147 -13.64 8.48 13.46
N ALA A 148 -13.62 7.65 12.40
CA ALA A 148 -12.76 7.88 11.25
C ALA A 148 -13.12 9.17 10.51
N ILE A 149 -14.42 9.45 10.31
CA ILE A 149 -14.91 10.69 9.69
C ILE A 149 -14.46 11.90 10.51
N GLU A 150 -14.60 11.85 11.82
CA GLU A 150 -14.19 12.97 12.69
C GLU A 150 -12.65 13.18 12.64
N MET A 151 -11.88 12.09 12.67
CA MET A 151 -10.43 12.15 12.55
C MET A 151 -10.00 12.77 11.22
N PHE A 152 -10.57 12.34 10.08
CA PHE A 152 -10.27 12.91 8.77
C PHE A 152 -10.74 14.37 8.63
N ARG A 153 -11.85 14.73 9.27
CA ARG A 153 -12.35 16.12 9.31
C ARG A 153 -11.37 17.04 10.04
N ARG A 154 -10.83 16.62 11.19
CA ARG A 154 -9.81 17.36 11.95
C ARG A 154 -8.53 17.56 11.14
N GLN A 155 -8.23 16.66 10.23
CA GLN A 155 -7.05 16.75 9.34
C GLN A 155 -7.34 17.51 8.02
N GLY A 156 -8.54 18.07 7.85
CA GLY A 156 -8.92 18.79 6.63
C GLY A 156 -9.13 17.92 5.40
N MET A 157 -9.24 16.59 5.55
CA MET A 157 -9.35 15.63 4.45
C MET A 157 -10.81 15.48 3.96
N THR A 158 -11.40 16.59 3.50
CA THR A 158 -12.84 16.67 3.13
C THR A 158 -13.29 15.64 2.11
N SER A 159 -12.44 15.28 1.14
CA SER A 159 -12.76 14.24 0.15
C SER A 159 -12.95 12.86 0.78
N LYS A 160 -12.14 12.54 1.80
CA LYS A 160 -12.25 11.27 2.52
C LYS A 160 -13.48 11.26 3.43
N VAL A 161 -13.80 12.39 4.06
CA VAL A 161 -15.04 12.57 4.85
C VAL A 161 -16.25 12.27 3.98
N ARG A 162 -16.40 12.95 2.83
CA ARG A 162 -17.51 12.73 1.90
C ARG A 162 -17.60 11.28 1.41
N LEU A 163 -16.46 10.67 1.14
CA LEU A 163 -16.39 9.27 0.71
C LEU A 163 -16.96 8.35 1.80
N LEU A 164 -16.52 8.48 3.04
CA LEU A 164 -16.95 7.64 4.15
C LEU A 164 -18.44 7.88 4.50
N GLU A 165 -18.91 9.11 4.48
CA GLU A 165 -20.33 9.45 4.67
C GLU A 165 -21.23 8.79 3.62
N SER A 166 -20.74 8.65 2.37
CA SER A 166 -21.50 8.02 1.28
C SER A 166 -21.59 6.49 1.38
N TYR A 167 -20.64 5.86 2.08
CA TYR A 167 -20.59 4.38 2.19
C TYR A 167 -21.59 3.80 3.17
N GLY A 168 -22.00 4.54 4.20
CA GLY A 168 -22.95 4.09 5.23
C GLY A 168 -22.53 2.85 6.02
N ALA A 169 -21.26 2.47 5.98
CA ALA A 169 -20.73 1.31 6.72
C ALA A 169 -20.56 1.65 8.20
N ILE A 170 -20.87 0.69 9.10
CA ILE A 170 -20.70 0.85 10.55
C ILE A 170 -19.21 0.96 10.93
N TYR A 171 -18.35 0.15 10.28
CA TYR A 171 -16.92 0.15 10.48
C TYR A 171 -16.20 0.45 9.18
N THR A 172 -15.10 1.18 9.27
CA THR A 172 -14.20 1.45 8.16
C THR A 172 -12.77 1.04 8.50
N HIS A 173 -11.96 0.87 7.46
CA HIS A 173 -10.53 0.63 7.59
C HIS A 173 -9.77 1.76 6.94
N TYR A 174 -8.74 2.23 7.63
CA TYR A 174 -7.78 3.18 7.08
C TYR A 174 -6.36 2.73 7.43
N TYR A 175 -5.37 3.41 6.89
CA TYR A 175 -3.97 3.07 7.13
C TYR A 175 -3.25 4.19 7.82
N GLN A 176 -2.29 3.81 8.66
CA GLN A 176 -1.35 4.70 9.32
C GLN A 176 0.08 4.31 8.92
N LEU A 177 0.87 5.32 8.58
CA LEU A 177 2.29 5.24 8.30
C LEU A 177 2.98 6.30 9.17
N ASP A 178 3.60 5.86 10.27
CA ASP A 178 4.11 6.74 11.31
C ASP A 178 3.02 7.72 11.80
N GLN A 179 3.20 9.04 11.70
CA GLN A 179 2.20 10.05 12.10
C GLN A 179 1.16 10.37 11.01
N THR A 180 1.32 9.81 9.81
CA THR A 180 0.45 10.08 8.67
C THR A 180 -0.65 9.04 8.59
N VAL A 181 -1.89 9.49 8.40
CA VAL A 181 -3.04 8.61 8.13
C VAL A 181 -3.65 8.92 6.77
N ASP A 182 -4.15 7.88 6.09
CA ASP A 182 -4.93 8.03 4.87
C ASP A 182 -5.84 6.81 4.62
N TYR A 183 -6.82 6.98 3.74
CA TYR A 183 -7.76 5.95 3.33
C TYR A 183 -7.38 5.38 1.97
N PHE A 184 -7.19 4.06 1.90
CA PHE A 184 -6.96 3.32 0.66
C PHE A 184 -7.93 2.16 0.53
N TYR A 185 -8.57 2.06 -0.62
CA TYR A 185 -9.40 0.89 -0.94
C TYR A 185 -8.50 -0.28 -1.36
N GLY A 186 -8.45 -1.31 -0.51
CA GLY A 186 -7.65 -2.51 -0.70
C GLY A 186 -6.41 -2.59 0.18
N SER A 187 -5.62 -3.64 0.00
CA SER A 187 -4.43 -3.89 0.82
C SER A 187 -3.22 -3.06 0.39
N LEU A 188 -2.36 -2.76 1.37
CA LEU A 188 -1.01 -2.24 1.20
C LEU A 188 0.02 -3.34 1.51
N LEU A 189 1.31 -3.09 1.26
CA LEU A 189 2.40 -3.93 1.73
C LEU A 189 2.42 -3.99 3.26
N THR A 190 3.28 -4.83 3.81
CA THR A 190 3.49 -4.92 5.27
C THR A 190 4.28 -3.73 5.80
N SER A 191 5.28 -3.27 5.04
CA SER A 191 6.15 -2.15 5.38
C SER A 191 6.67 -1.44 4.14
N THR A 192 7.29 -0.29 4.32
CA THR A 192 7.82 0.54 3.24
C THR A 192 9.05 -0.07 2.57
N GLY A 193 9.82 -0.91 3.28
CA GLY A 193 11.07 -1.50 2.78
C GLY A 193 10.92 -2.40 1.55
N GLY A 194 9.70 -2.86 1.24
CA GLY A 194 9.39 -3.58 0.00
C GLY A 194 9.32 -2.71 -1.26
N LEU A 195 9.30 -1.38 -1.12
CA LEU A 195 9.13 -0.43 -2.22
C LEU A 195 10.47 -0.04 -2.85
N LYS A 196 11.16 -0.97 -3.50
CA LYS A 196 12.53 -0.78 -3.99
C LYS A 196 12.64 0.08 -5.24
N VAL A 197 11.63 0.06 -6.12
CA VAL A 197 11.71 0.65 -7.45
C VAL A 197 10.63 1.71 -7.63
N PHE A 198 11.03 2.96 -7.67
CA PHE A 198 10.17 4.10 -8.01
C PHE A 198 11.02 5.28 -8.43
N ASP A 199 10.40 6.22 -9.13
CA ASP A 199 10.99 7.50 -9.47
C ASP A 199 9.93 8.62 -9.39
N VAL A 200 10.38 9.84 -9.27
CA VAL A 200 9.54 11.06 -9.23
C VAL A 200 10.18 12.08 -10.16
N MET A 201 9.40 12.66 -11.06
CA MET A 201 9.88 13.70 -11.97
C MET A 201 8.91 14.87 -12.03
N LYS A 202 9.41 16.03 -12.42
CA LYS A 202 8.57 17.16 -12.76
C LYS A 202 7.87 16.92 -14.09
N TYR A 203 6.58 17.24 -14.16
CA TYR A 203 5.79 17.12 -15.38
C TYR A 203 4.95 18.39 -15.55
N TYR A 204 5.40 19.33 -16.41
CA TYR A 204 4.86 20.69 -16.54
C TYR A 204 4.90 21.42 -15.18
N ASP A 205 3.81 22.07 -14.77
CA ASP A 205 3.71 22.76 -13.47
C ASP A 205 3.26 21.87 -12.31
N ALA A 206 3.29 20.55 -12.50
CA ALA A 206 2.91 19.57 -11.51
C ALA A 206 3.99 18.49 -11.34
N VAL A 207 3.91 17.71 -10.30
CA VAL A 207 4.77 16.54 -10.10
C VAL A 207 4.14 15.37 -10.83
N SER A 208 4.84 14.77 -11.78
CA SER A 208 4.50 13.46 -12.29
C SER A 208 5.31 12.42 -11.53
N TYR A 209 4.61 11.50 -10.95
CA TYR A 209 5.18 10.30 -10.43
C TYR A 209 5.24 9.27 -11.55
N THR A 210 6.44 8.85 -11.90
CA THR A 210 6.65 7.81 -12.90
C THR A 210 7.39 6.61 -12.32
N HIS A 211 6.94 5.52 -12.74
CA HIS A 211 7.61 4.26 -13.02
C HIS A 211 7.83 3.24 -11.93
N LEU A 212 7.07 2.19 -12.10
CA LEU A 212 7.53 0.81 -12.02
C LEU A 212 7.95 0.34 -13.42
N THR A 213 9.18 0.56 -13.81
CA THR A 213 9.81 -0.31 -14.78
C THR A 213 10.36 -1.50 -14.01
N LEU A 214 9.61 -2.58 -13.94
CA LEU A 214 10.23 -3.88 -13.72
C LEU A 214 11.24 -4.08 -14.86
N PRO A 215 12.46 -4.56 -14.59
CA PRO A 215 13.34 -5.01 -15.65
C PRO A 215 12.60 -6.12 -16.40
N THR A 216 11.99 -5.79 -17.53
CA THR A 216 11.58 -6.79 -18.49
C THR A 216 12.86 -7.27 -19.13
N ASN A 217 13.26 -8.52 -18.85
CA ASN A 217 14.18 -9.21 -19.73
C ASN A 217 13.58 -9.13 -21.14
N ARG A 218 14.14 -8.25 -21.95
CA ARG A 218 14.04 -8.37 -23.40
C ARG A 218 15.16 -9.31 -23.79
N GLU A 219 14.83 -10.56 -23.94
CA GLU A 219 15.53 -11.38 -24.90
C GLU A 219 15.15 -10.96 -26.31
#